data_beb9e4aa8cb1749213b06d043e5109b7
#
_entry.id   beb9e4aa8cb1749213b06d043e5109b7
#
_cell.length_a   1.000
_cell.length_b   1.000
_cell.length_c   1.000
_cell.angle_alpha   90.00
_cell.angle_beta   90.00
_cell.angle_gamma   90.00
#
_symmetry.space_group_name_H-M   'P 1'
#
loop_
_entity.id
_entity.type
_entity.pdbx_description
1 polymer ?
#
loop_
_entity_poly.entity_id
_entity_poly.type
_entity_poly.pdbx_seq_one_letter_code
_entity_poly.pdbx_strand_id
1 'polypeptide(L)'
;MRRLLWILLAALTIALLILVLRQNEAALDELSHFENASLGTKITALILIGLIALTLFRQRFSHVLESVLIWTALALLLLLGYTYRFELRDVTDRVLAELVPGRAATRGRTVEIARGGGGSFSVATQVNGARVAKVLDTGASSVVLTQEAAKAAGLPLEVLNYSVQVDTANGRGRAAPVTLDRLSIGNITERSVPALIAQPGQLRTNLLGMSFLNRLDSWEVRGDKLRMRGTP
;
A
#
# COMPACT_ATOMS: atom_id res chain seq x y z
N MET A 1 -12.04 11.98 -31.24
CA MET A 1 -13.14 12.94 -31.15
C MET A 1 -12.69 14.40 -31.20
N ARG A 2 -11.69 14.88 -30.44
CA ARG A 2 -11.23 16.30 -30.46
C ARG A 2 -10.70 16.77 -31.82
N ARG A 3 -9.97 15.95 -32.59
CA ARG A 3 -9.48 16.33 -33.93
C ARG A 3 -10.61 16.52 -34.95
N LEU A 4 -11.65 15.72 -34.89
CA LEU A 4 -12.85 15.87 -35.71
C LEU A 4 -13.59 17.18 -35.40
N LEU A 5 -13.66 17.54 -34.12
CA LEU A 5 -14.27 18.80 -33.66
C LEU A 5 -13.51 20.02 -34.20
N TRP A 6 -12.17 19.97 -34.22
CA TRP A 6 -11.34 21.05 -34.76
C TRP A 6 -11.42 21.18 -36.30
N ILE A 7 -11.52 20.04 -37.00
CA ILE A 7 -11.74 20.02 -38.45
C ILE A 7 -13.12 20.59 -38.77
N LEU A 8 -14.15 20.24 -38.01
CA LEU A 8 -15.49 20.78 -38.13
C LEU A 8 -15.54 22.28 -37.84
N LEU A 9 -14.85 22.75 -36.77
CA LEU A 9 -14.74 24.17 -36.45
C LEU A 9 -14.00 24.96 -37.54
N ALA A 10 -12.90 24.43 -38.08
CA ALA A 10 -12.17 25.03 -39.19
C ALA A 10 -13.02 25.08 -40.46
N ALA A 11 -13.75 24.01 -40.77
CA ALA A 11 -14.65 23.98 -41.90
C ALA A 11 -15.81 24.97 -41.72
N LEU A 12 -16.35 25.10 -40.50
CA LEU A 12 -17.42 26.05 -40.17
C LEU A 12 -16.94 27.51 -40.28
N THR A 13 -15.71 27.83 -39.80
CA THR A 13 -15.14 29.18 -39.91
C THR A 13 -14.84 29.54 -41.34
N ILE A 14 -14.35 28.62 -42.17
CA ILE A 14 -14.14 28.82 -43.59
C ILE A 14 -15.48 29.02 -44.33
N ALA A 15 -16.51 28.21 -44.01
CA ALA A 15 -17.84 28.35 -44.59
C ALA A 15 -18.49 29.69 -44.19
N LEU A 16 -18.33 30.12 -42.93
CA LEU A 16 -18.84 31.43 -42.46
C LEU A 16 -18.13 32.60 -43.14
N LEU A 17 -16.80 32.49 -43.35
CA LEU A 17 -16.02 33.49 -44.07
C LEU A 17 -16.47 33.61 -45.51
N ILE A 18 -16.68 32.48 -46.19
CA ILE A 18 -17.19 32.44 -47.58
C ILE A 18 -18.61 33.05 -47.64
N LEU A 19 -19.45 32.75 -46.66
CA LEU A 19 -20.83 33.32 -46.59
C LEU A 19 -20.81 34.80 -46.40
N VAL A 20 -19.97 35.36 -45.50
CA VAL A 20 -19.81 36.78 -45.23
C VAL A 20 -19.26 37.53 -46.45
N LEU A 21 -18.27 36.93 -47.13
CA LEU A 21 -17.71 37.48 -48.38
C LEU A 21 -18.76 37.48 -49.52
N ARG A 22 -19.64 36.49 -49.55
CA ARG A 22 -20.70 36.36 -50.59
C ARG A 22 -21.88 37.29 -50.37
N GLN A 23 -22.15 37.70 -49.10
CA GLN A 23 -23.24 38.63 -48.76
C GLN A 23 -22.85 40.09 -48.86
N ASN A 24 -21.56 40.42 -48.92
CA ASN A 24 -21.07 41.78 -48.87
C ASN A 24 -20.33 42.14 -50.16
N GLU A 25 -21.10 42.45 -51.22
CA GLU A 25 -20.54 42.83 -52.52
C GLU A 25 -19.63 44.08 -52.42
N ALA A 26 -19.86 44.96 -51.45
CA ALA A 26 -19.01 46.11 -51.15
C ALA A 26 -17.61 45.72 -50.60
N ALA A 27 -17.49 44.59 -49.88
CA ALA A 27 -16.20 44.12 -49.40
C ALA A 27 -15.37 43.45 -50.51
N LEU A 28 -16.02 42.96 -51.57
CA LEU A 28 -15.35 42.42 -52.76
C LEU A 28 -14.78 43.52 -53.62
N ASP A 29 -15.45 44.70 -53.66
CA ASP A 29 -14.96 45.86 -54.35
C ASP A 29 -13.70 46.47 -53.69
N GLU A 30 -13.65 46.48 -52.38
CA GLU A 30 -12.47 46.92 -51.61
C GLU A 30 -11.27 45.96 -51.81
N LEU A 31 -11.52 44.64 -52.01
CA LEU A 31 -10.48 43.65 -52.34
C LEU A 31 -9.99 43.79 -53.81
N SER A 32 -10.77 44.41 -54.72
CA SER A 32 -10.32 44.67 -56.07
C SER A 32 -9.20 45.70 -56.14
N HIS A 33 -9.13 46.62 -55.18
CA HIS A 33 -7.99 47.52 -54.99
C HIS A 33 -6.67 46.80 -54.64
N PHE A 34 -6.78 45.56 -54.11
CA PHE A 34 -5.62 44.72 -53.85
C PHE A 34 -5.03 44.15 -55.16
N GLU A 35 -5.79 44.08 -56.20
CA GLU A 35 -5.34 43.59 -57.52
C GLU A 35 -4.33 44.54 -58.17
N ASN A 36 -4.43 45.84 -57.87
CA ASN A 36 -3.52 46.88 -58.35
C ASN A 36 -2.34 47.15 -57.39
N ALA A 37 -2.30 46.50 -56.23
CA ALA A 37 -1.17 46.61 -55.35
C ALA A 37 0.06 45.94 -55.97
N SER A 38 1.24 46.59 -55.84
CA SER A 38 2.50 46.08 -56.37
C SER A 38 2.77 44.68 -55.84
N LEU A 39 3.39 43.85 -56.63
CA LEU A 39 3.80 42.48 -56.24
C LEU A 39 4.49 42.44 -54.87
N GLY A 40 5.23 43.51 -54.52
CA GLY A 40 5.89 43.66 -53.24
C GLY A 40 4.94 43.72 -52.04
N THR A 41 3.81 44.47 -52.17
CA THR A 41 2.82 44.59 -51.06
C THR A 41 2.06 43.26 -50.83
N LYS A 42 1.77 42.52 -51.90
CA LYS A 42 1.14 41.19 -51.78
C LYS A 42 2.04 40.18 -51.09
N ILE A 43 3.34 40.17 -51.42
CA ILE A 43 4.35 39.29 -50.83
C ILE A 43 4.55 39.67 -49.33
N THR A 44 4.62 40.98 -49.04
CA THR A 44 4.77 41.44 -47.63
C THR A 44 3.59 41.06 -46.76
N ALA A 45 2.36 41.18 -47.25
CA ALA A 45 1.15 40.75 -46.54
C ALA A 45 1.11 39.24 -46.29
N LEU A 46 1.48 38.43 -47.30
CA LEU A 46 1.60 36.97 -47.14
C LEU A 46 2.66 36.53 -46.14
N ILE A 47 3.82 37.21 -46.13
CA ILE A 47 4.89 36.96 -45.13
C ILE A 47 4.42 37.32 -43.75
N LEU A 48 3.71 38.46 -43.59
CA LEU A 48 3.21 38.90 -42.27
C LEU A 48 2.15 37.95 -41.73
N ILE A 49 1.20 37.51 -42.56
CA ILE A 49 0.19 36.51 -42.19
C ILE A 49 0.84 35.17 -41.82
N GLY A 50 1.86 34.74 -42.61
CA GLY A 50 2.64 33.53 -42.31
C GLY A 50 3.40 33.61 -40.98
N LEU A 51 4.01 34.75 -40.68
CA LEU A 51 4.71 34.99 -39.41
C LEU A 51 3.75 35.00 -38.21
N ILE A 52 2.57 35.64 -38.36
CA ILE A 52 1.54 35.62 -37.33
C ILE A 52 1.00 34.20 -37.12
N ALA A 53 0.73 33.49 -38.16
CA ALA A 53 0.29 32.09 -38.09
C ALA A 53 1.36 31.21 -37.42
N LEU A 54 2.64 31.39 -37.76
CA LEU A 54 3.76 30.64 -37.19
C LEU A 54 3.94 30.93 -35.70
N THR A 55 3.80 32.19 -35.27
CA THR A 55 3.91 32.57 -33.83
C THR A 55 2.73 32.03 -33.01
N LEU A 56 1.50 32.14 -33.54
CA LEU A 56 0.32 31.58 -32.89
C LEU A 56 0.37 30.05 -32.82
N PHE A 57 0.89 29.39 -33.85
CA PHE A 57 1.04 27.95 -33.89
C PHE A 57 2.14 27.47 -32.91
N ARG A 58 3.27 28.21 -32.83
CA ARG A 58 4.38 27.90 -31.94
C ARG A 58 3.99 28.03 -30.46
N GLN A 59 3.22 29.05 -30.07
CA GLN A 59 2.76 29.21 -28.71
C GLN A 59 1.76 28.12 -28.28
N ARG A 60 0.87 27.70 -29.17
CA ARG A 60 -0.08 26.61 -28.86
C ARG A 60 0.57 25.23 -28.90
N PHE A 61 1.61 25.04 -29.71
CA PHE A 61 2.29 23.75 -29.84
C PHE A 61 3.12 23.41 -28.58
N SER A 62 3.71 24.43 -27.91
CA SER A 62 4.45 24.21 -26.68
C SER A 62 3.54 23.71 -25.56
N HIS A 63 2.37 24.30 -25.35
CA HIS A 63 1.41 23.88 -24.33
C HIS A 63 0.80 22.49 -24.61
N VAL A 64 0.57 22.15 -25.87
CA VAL A 64 0.11 20.81 -26.23
C VAL A 64 1.21 19.78 -25.99
N LEU A 65 2.45 20.10 -26.36
CA LEU A 65 3.60 19.22 -26.13
C LEU A 65 3.87 19.02 -24.64
N GLU A 66 3.86 20.08 -23.83
CA GLU A 66 3.97 20.02 -22.38
C GLU A 66 2.85 19.16 -21.76
N SER A 67 1.61 19.37 -22.21
CA SER A 67 0.47 18.55 -21.72
C SER A 67 0.64 17.08 -22.09
N VAL A 68 1.06 16.76 -23.30
CA VAL A 68 1.31 15.38 -23.73
C VAL A 68 2.44 14.75 -22.91
N LEU A 69 3.53 15.48 -22.67
CA LEU A 69 4.65 14.99 -21.87
C LEU A 69 4.23 14.73 -20.40
N ILE A 70 3.46 15.65 -19.79
CA ILE A 70 2.96 15.49 -18.42
C ILE A 70 2.03 14.26 -18.33
N TRP A 71 1.08 14.12 -19.25
CA TRP A 71 0.17 12.98 -19.25
C TRP A 71 0.87 11.65 -19.55
N THR A 72 1.88 11.66 -20.43
CA THR A 72 2.69 10.48 -20.71
C THR A 72 3.55 10.11 -19.48
N ALA A 73 4.18 11.09 -18.84
CA ALA A 73 4.94 10.86 -17.61
C ALA A 73 4.05 10.30 -16.48
N LEU A 74 2.84 10.87 -16.31
CA LEU A 74 1.87 10.39 -15.34
C LEU A 74 1.41 8.96 -15.65
N ALA A 75 1.13 8.65 -16.91
CA ALA A 75 0.74 7.31 -17.33
C ALA A 75 1.86 6.28 -17.09
N LEU A 76 3.12 6.65 -17.38
CA LEU A 76 4.29 5.81 -17.09
C LEU A 76 4.48 5.60 -15.59
N LEU A 77 4.30 6.64 -14.78
CA LEU A 77 4.40 6.55 -13.31
C LEU A 77 3.33 5.63 -12.74
N LEU A 78 2.09 5.74 -13.22
CA LEU A 78 1.01 4.84 -12.83
C LEU A 78 1.25 3.41 -13.29
N LEU A 79 1.78 3.21 -14.49
CA LEU A 79 2.14 1.89 -15.01
C LEU A 79 3.25 1.26 -14.17
N LEU A 80 4.31 2.01 -13.85
CA LEU A 80 5.38 1.56 -12.97
C LEU A 80 4.83 1.22 -11.57
N GLY A 81 4.03 2.11 -10.98
CA GLY A 81 3.39 1.86 -9.68
C GLY A 81 2.50 0.62 -9.69
N TYR A 82 1.77 0.39 -10.78
CA TYR A 82 0.95 -0.81 -10.95
C TYR A 82 1.81 -2.08 -11.14
N THR A 83 2.86 -2.01 -11.94
CA THR A 83 3.78 -3.13 -12.20
C THR A 83 4.52 -3.54 -10.92
N TYR A 84 5.03 -2.56 -10.18
CA TYR A 84 5.80 -2.78 -8.96
C TYR A 84 4.96 -2.74 -7.68
N ARG A 85 3.61 -2.80 -7.77
CA ARG A 85 2.72 -2.71 -6.60
C ARG A 85 2.96 -3.77 -5.53
N PHE A 86 3.45 -4.95 -5.92
CA PHE A 86 3.75 -6.03 -4.97
C PHE A 86 5.09 -5.80 -4.26
N GLU A 87 6.12 -5.38 -5.00
CA GLU A 87 7.42 -5.02 -4.41
C GLU A 87 7.30 -3.79 -3.50
N LEU A 88 6.52 -2.79 -3.89
CA LEU A 88 6.25 -1.61 -3.05
C LEU A 88 5.55 -1.97 -1.74
N ARG A 89 4.62 -2.92 -1.75
CA ARG A 89 4.00 -3.46 -0.52
C ARG A 89 5.02 -4.19 0.34
N ASP A 90 5.87 -5.03 -0.24
CA ASP A 90 6.93 -5.75 0.49
C ASP A 90 7.92 -4.77 1.17
N VAL A 91 8.28 -3.66 0.49
CA VAL A 91 9.13 -2.60 1.06
C VAL A 91 8.39 -1.87 2.18
N THR A 92 7.13 -1.52 1.97
CA THR A 92 6.31 -0.84 2.99
C THR A 92 6.15 -1.71 4.23
N ASP A 93 5.89 -3.01 4.06
CA ASP A 93 5.77 -3.95 5.17
C ASP A 93 7.09 -4.14 5.93
N ARG A 94 8.23 -4.11 5.24
CA ARG A 94 9.57 -4.14 5.88
C ARG A 94 9.84 -2.88 6.71
N VAL A 95 9.62 -1.71 6.14
CA VAL A 95 9.83 -0.43 6.82
C VAL A 95 8.88 -0.31 8.03
N LEU A 96 7.61 -0.71 7.88
CA LEU A 96 6.66 -0.70 8.98
C LEU A 96 6.98 -1.74 10.06
N ALA A 97 7.55 -2.89 9.69
CA ALA A 97 8.01 -3.89 10.66
C ALA A 97 9.20 -3.40 11.49
N GLU A 98 10.08 -2.56 10.92
CA GLU A 98 11.18 -1.92 11.65
C GLU A 98 10.70 -0.80 12.58
N LEU A 99 9.69 -0.03 12.15
CA LEU A 99 9.15 1.10 12.90
C LEU A 99 8.20 0.67 14.02
N VAL A 100 7.55 -0.50 13.91
CA VAL A 100 6.59 -1.03 14.89
C VAL A 100 7.09 -2.38 15.38
N PRO A 101 7.79 -2.46 16.53
CA PRO A 101 8.26 -3.71 17.09
C PRO A 101 7.12 -4.73 17.28
N GLY A 102 7.33 -5.95 16.81
CA GLY A 102 6.35 -7.04 16.90
C GLY A 102 5.35 -7.12 15.73
N ARG A 103 5.45 -6.22 14.73
CA ARG A 103 4.64 -6.34 13.51
C ARG A 103 5.23 -7.45 12.63
N ALA A 104 4.40 -8.42 12.31
CA ALA A 104 4.77 -9.53 11.46
C ALA A 104 4.72 -9.12 9.98
N ALA A 105 5.83 -9.26 9.25
CA ALA A 105 5.82 -9.24 7.80
C ALA A 105 5.35 -10.63 7.31
N THR A 106 4.29 -10.67 6.52
CA THR A 106 3.64 -11.90 6.12
C THR A 106 3.83 -12.14 4.64
N ARG A 107 4.34 -13.31 4.26
CA ARG A 107 4.49 -13.74 2.87
C ARG A 107 3.94 -15.15 2.69
N GLY A 108 2.78 -15.26 2.05
CA GLY A 108 2.09 -16.54 1.97
C GLY A 108 1.78 -17.07 3.37
N ARG A 109 2.25 -18.28 3.72
CA ARG A 109 2.13 -18.90 5.04
C ARG A 109 3.33 -18.67 5.95
N THR A 110 4.23 -17.78 5.56
CA THR A 110 5.44 -17.46 6.34
C THR A 110 5.25 -16.09 7.01
N VAL A 111 5.61 -16.02 8.26
CA VAL A 111 5.62 -14.81 9.09
C VAL A 111 7.05 -14.55 9.53
N GLU A 112 7.56 -13.36 9.29
CA GLU A 112 8.87 -12.90 9.74
C GLU A 112 8.69 -11.78 10.78
N ILE A 113 9.42 -11.87 11.88
CA ILE A 113 9.39 -10.90 12.99
C ILE A 113 10.82 -10.49 13.28
N ALA A 114 11.06 -9.19 13.31
CA ALA A 114 12.37 -8.65 13.72
C ALA A 114 12.55 -8.71 15.25
N ARG A 115 13.80 -8.90 15.68
CA ARG A 115 14.18 -8.84 17.10
C ARG A 115 14.00 -7.44 17.62
N GLY A 116 13.33 -7.29 18.75
CA GLY A 116 13.16 -6.01 19.42
C GLY A 116 14.44 -5.51 20.07
N GLY A 117 14.51 -4.20 20.37
CA GLY A 117 15.68 -3.55 20.98
C GLY A 117 16.09 -4.15 22.35
N GLY A 118 15.20 -4.89 23.01
CA GLY A 118 15.49 -5.64 24.24
C GLY A 118 16.06 -7.05 24.03
N GLY A 119 16.44 -7.42 22.80
CA GLY A 119 17.03 -8.72 22.48
C GLY A 119 16.03 -9.88 22.38
N SER A 120 14.75 -9.66 22.63
CA SER A 120 13.68 -10.65 22.56
C SER A 120 12.83 -10.46 21.29
N PHE A 121 12.12 -11.53 20.88
CA PHE A 121 11.13 -11.43 19.82
C PHE A 121 9.75 -11.19 20.43
N SER A 122 9.22 -10.00 20.22
CA SER A 122 7.84 -9.65 20.55
C SER A 122 6.92 -10.03 19.39
N VAL A 123 5.91 -10.83 19.66
CA VAL A 123 5.01 -11.39 18.64
C VAL A 123 3.59 -10.87 18.89
N ALA A 124 3.07 -10.12 17.94
CA ALA A 124 1.66 -9.72 17.96
C ALA A 124 0.79 -10.91 17.56
N THR A 125 -0.04 -11.38 18.49
CA THR A 125 -0.92 -12.53 18.30
C THR A 125 -2.38 -12.15 18.47
N GLN A 126 -3.28 -13.00 17.98
CA GLN A 126 -4.70 -12.96 18.32
C GLN A 126 -5.09 -14.26 19.01
N VAL A 127 -5.63 -14.15 20.21
CA VAL A 127 -6.16 -15.27 21.02
C VAL A 127 -7.67 -15.15 21.06
N ASN A 128 -8.39 -16.08 20.48
CA ASN A 128 -9.85 -16.05 20.37
C ASN A 128 -10.41 -14.72 19.81
N GLY A 129 -9.61 -14.03 18.94
CA GLY A 129 -9.95 -12.73 18.38
C GLY A 129 -9.38 -11.51 19.15
N ALA A 130 -8.97 -11.67 20.40
CA ALA A 130 -8.34 -10.59 21.17
C ALA A 130 -6.87 -10.43 20.79
N ARG A 131 -6.40 -9.19 20.64
CA ARG A 131 -4.97 -8.88 20.39
C ARG A 131 -4.17 -9.04 21.68
N VAL A 132 -3.20 -9.94 21.67
CA VAL A 132 -2.33 -10.24 22.80
C VAL A 132 -0.88 -10.28 22.32
N ALA A 133 -0.06 -9.36 22.83
CA ALA A 133 1.38 -9.43 22.58
C ALA A 133 2.00 -10.54 23.44
N LYS A 134 2.90 -11.32 22.85
CA LYS A 134 3.65 -12.40 23.50
C LYS A 134 5.14 -12.26 23.21
N VAL A 135 5.96 -12.75 24.10
CA VAL A 135 7.40 -12.93 23.86
C VAL A 135 7.65 -14.40 23.47
N LEU A 136 8.44 -14.61 22.44
CA LEU A 136 8.91 -15.94 22.07
C LEU A 136 9.77 -16.49 23.23
N ASP A 137 9.39 -17.64 23.74
CA ASP A 137 10.13 -18.35 24.78
C ASP A 137 10.20 -19.84 24.47
N THR A 138 11.34 -20.27 23.96
CA THR A 138 11.60 -21.67 23.63
C THR A 138 11.83 -22.55 24.87
N GLY A 139 12.07 -21.94 26.03
CA GLY A 139 12.15 -22.62 27.32
C GLY A 139 10.78 -22.94 27.93
N ALA A 140 9.72 -22.23 27.46
CA ALA A 140 8.37 -22.52 27.89
C ALA A 140 7.77 -23.69 27.10
N SER A 141 7.37 -24.76 27.76
CA SER A 141 6.72 -25.92 27.13
C SER A 141 5.34 -25.59 26.56
N SER A 142 4.68 -24.57 27.07
CA SER A 142 3.32 -24.15 26.68
C SER A 142 3.23 -22.66 26.41
N VAL A 143 2.22 -22.26 25.66
CA VAL A 143 1.79 -20.85 25.60
C VAL A 143 1.31 -20.47 27.01
N VAL A 144 1.80 -19.33 27.54
CA VAL A 144 1.40 -18.86 28.88
C VAL A 144 0.79 -17.48 28.76
N LEU A 145 -0.39 -17.31 29.36
CA LEU A 145 -1.11 -16.05 29.40
C LEU A 145 -1.09 -15.45 30.81
N THR A 146 -1.02 -14.13 30.87
CA THR A 146 -1.38 -13.40 32.08
C THR A 146 -2.90 -13.44 32.28
N GLN A 147 -3.37 -13.10 33.49
CA GLN A 147 -4.81 -13.02 33.76
C GLN A 147 -5.51 -11.97 32.89
N GLU A 148 -4.87 -10.83 32.71
CA GLU A 148 -5.40 -9.74 31.88
C GLU A 148 -5.58 -10.19 30.44
N ALA A 149 -4.59 -10.89 29.88
CA ALA A 149 -4.66 -11.42 28.53
C ALA A 149 -5.73 -12.52 28.39
N ALA A 150 -5.86 -13.39 29.38
CA ALA A 150 -6.88 -14.42 29.43
C ALA A 150 -8.30 -13.82 29.50
N LYS A 151 -8.49 -12.78 30.32
CA LYS A 151 -9.73 -12.02 30.40
C LYS A 151 -10.09 -11.36 29.07
N ALA A 152 -9.10 -10.69 28.44
CA ALA A 152 -9.29 -10.06 27.14
C ALA A 152 -9.65 -11.06 26.04
N ALA A 153 -9.13 -12.30 26.14
CA ALA A 153 -9.43 -13.41 25.22
C ALA A 153 -10.77 -14.13 25.54
N GLY A 154 -11.53 -13.63 26.50
CA GLY A 154 -12.84 -14.22 26.89
C GLY A 154 -12.73 -15.58 27.57
N LEU A 155 -11.60 -15.90 28.20
CA LEU A 155 -11.44 -17.16 28.92
C LEU A 155 -12.12 -17.07 30.30
N PRO A 156 -12.81 -18.16 30.76
CA PRO A 156 -13.56 -18.15 32.01
C PRO A 156 -12.62 -18.22 33.22
N LEU A 157 -12.32 -17.08 33.83
CA LEU A 157 -11.37 -16.99 34.95
C LEU A 157 -11.92 -17.55 36.22
N GLU A 158 -13.24 -17.62 36.40
CA GLU A 158 -13.92 -18.02 37.60
C GLU A 158 -13.79 -19.52 37.93
N VAL A 159 -13.55 -20.33 36.85
CA VAL A 159 -13.45 -21.79 36.97
C VAL A 159 -12.03 -22.33 36.83
N LEU A 160 -11.05 -21.44 36.88
CA LEU A 160 -9.65 -21.85 36.75
C LEU A 160 -9.15 -22.67 37.91
N ASN A 161 -8.60 -23.85 37.64
CA ASN A 161 -7.90 -24.65 38.61
C ASN A 161 -6.38 -24.59 38.38
N TYR A 162 -5.64 -23.94 39.28
CA TYR A 162 -4.19 -23.76 39.20
C TYR A 162 -3.47 -25.05 39.68
N SER A 163 -3.71 -26.16 38.99
CA SER A 163 -3.20 -27.49 39.37
C SER A 163 -1.80 -27.79 38.78
N VAL A 164 -1.37 -27.06 37.76
CA VAL A 164 -0.08 -27.30 37.10
C VAL A 164 1.00 -26.50 37.80
N GLN A 165 2.02 -27.19 38.28
CA GLN A 165 3.23 -26.55 38.82
C GLN A 165 4.15 -26.19 37.66
N VAL A 166 4.65 -24.96 37.63
CA VAL A 166 5.56 -24.46 36.59
C VAL A 166 6.82 -23.90 37.25
N ASP A 167 7.96 -24.26 36.70
CA ASP A 167 9.23 -23.65 37.11
C ASP A 167 9.48 -22.44 36.22
N THR A 168 9.72 -21.30 36.80
CA THR A 168 9.99 -20.03 36.10
C THR A 168 11.33 -19.47 36.55
N ALA A 169 11.87 -18.51 35.77
CA ALA A 169 13.08 -17.78 36.18
C ALA A 169 12.96 -17.10 37.54
N ASN A 170 11.73 -16.79 37.98
CA ASN A 170 11.44 -16.17 39.28
C ASN A 170 11.08 -17.18 40.40
N GLY A 171 11.27 -18.48 40.15
CA GLY A 171 10.93 -19.54 41.07
C GLY A 171 9.73 -20.38 40.67
N ARG A 172 9.24 -21.22 41.60
CA ARG A 172 8.10 -22.09 41.36
C ARG A 172 6.79 -21.32 41.40
N GLY A 173 5.94 -21.57 40.41
CA GLY A 173 4.61 -20.99 40.34
C GLY A 173 3.56 -22.03 40.02
N ARG A 174 2.29 -21.63 40.02
CA ARG A 174 1.17 -22.46 39.61
C ARG A 174 0.44 -21.81 38.40
N ALA A 175 -0.08 -22.66 37.55
CA ALA A 175 -0.85 -22.25 36.39
C ALA A 175 -2.08 -23.13 36.21
N ALA A 176 -3.11 -22.56 35.58
CA ALA A 176 -4.30 -23.29 35.21
C ALA A 176 -4.20 -23.72 33.74
N PRO A 177 -4.39 -25.01 33.42
CA PRO A 177 -4.43 -25.47 32.07
C PRO A 177 -5.71 -25.04 31.36
N VAL A 178 -5.59 -24.54 30.12
CA VAL A 178 -6.68 -24.13 29.27
C VAL A 178 -6.39 -24.55 27.83
N THR A 179 -7.44 -24.57 27.01
CA THR A 179 -7.30 -24.73 25.57
C THR A 179 -7.79 -23.47 24.88
N LEU A 180 -6.95 -22.86 24.06
CA LEU A 180 -7.33 -21.72 23.24
C LEU A 180 -8.02 -22.24 21.99
N ASP A 181 -9.23 -21.75 21.69
CA ASP A 181 -9.96 -22.14 20.49
C ASP A 181 -9.20 -21.79 19.23
N ARG A 182 -8.55 -20.59 19.25
CA ARG A 182 -7.76 -20.08 18.14
C ARG A 182 -6.59 -19.22 18.62
N LEU A 183 -5.43 -19.47 18.07
CA LEU A 183 -4.24 -18.61 18.20
C LEU A 183 -3.69 -18.29 16.83
N SER A 184 -3.65 -17.01 16.47
CA SER A 184 -3.20 -16.56 15.15
C SER A 184 -2.01 -15.60 15.26
N ILE A 185 -1.08 -15.71 14.30
CA ILE A 185 0.08 -14.85 14.12
C ILE A 185 0.16 -14.51 12.63
N GLY A 186 -0.16 -13.26 12.25
CA GLY A 186 -0.31 -12.92 10.86
C GLY A 186 -1.38 -13.78 10.19
N ASN A 187 -1.02 -14.55 9.20
CA ASN A 187 -1.89 -15.50 8.48
C ASN A 187 -1.71 -16.98 8.92
N ILE A 188 -0.87 -17.25 9.92
CA ILE A 188 -0.79 -18.55 10.56
C ILE A 188 -1.89 -18.64 11.61
N THR A 189 -2.71 -19.67 11.56
CA THR A 189 -3.80 -19.88 12.52
C THR A 189 -3.82 -21.33 12.98
N GLU A 190 -3.68 -21.52 14.31
CA GLU A 190 -3.78 -22.81 14.96
C GLU A 190 -5.03 -22.85 15.85
N ARG A 191 -5.67 -24.01 15.88
CA ARG A 191 -6.89 -24.27 16.68
C ARG A 191 -6.57 -25.21 17.84
N SER A 192 -7.38 -25.11 18.91
CA SER A 192 -7.28 -25.99 20.08
C SER A 192 -5.85 -26.04 20.63
N VAL A 193 -5.25 -24.86 20.84
CA VAL A 193 -3.87 -24.76 21.31
C VAL A 193 -3.81 -24.91 22.84
N PRO A 194 -3.11 -25.91 23.39
CA PRO A 194 -2.91 -26.02 24.82
C PRO A 194 -2.14 -24.81 25.37
N ALA A 195 -2.63 -24.23 26.43
CA ALA A 195 -2.05 -23.07 27.05
C ALA A 195 -2.20 -23.14 28.58
N LEU A 196 -1.47 -22.28 29.25
CA LEU A 196 -1.54 -22.11 30.70
C LEU A 196 -1.92 -20.66 31.03
N ILE A 197 -2.70 -20.46 32.06
CA ILE A 197 -2.94 -19.14 32.67
C ILE A 197 -2.17 -19.08 33.96
N ALA A 198 -1.23 -18.15 34.10
CA ALA A 198 -0.46 -17.95 35.30
C ALA A 198 -1.33 -17.39 36.45
N GLN A 199 -0.99 -17.72 37.71
CA GLN A 199 -1.63 -17.08 38.86
C GLN A 199 -1.42 -15.56 38.80
N PRO A 200 -2.33 -14.78 39.41
CA PRO A 200 -2.20 -13.34 39.50
C PRO A 200 -0.83 -12.90 40.03
N GLY A 201 -0.19 -11.97 39.36
CA GLY A 201 1.09 -11.39 39.76
C GLY A 201 2.33 -12.25 39.46
N GLN A 202 2.19 -13.51 39.06
CA GLN A 202 3.34 -14.39 38.77
C GLN A 202 3.97 -14.16 37.41
N LEU A 203 3.22 -13.63 36.43
CA LEU A 203 3.70 -13.38 35.08
C LEU A 203 3.36 -11.95 34.65
N ARG A 204 4.36 -11.25 34.14
CA ARG A 204 4.19 -9.88 33.60
C ARG A 204 4.06 -9.82 32.10
N THR A 205 4.47 -10.88 31.41
CA THR A 205 4.53 -10.92 29.95
C THR A 205 4.02 -12.26 29.43
N ASN A 206 3.11 -12.25 28.48
CA ASN A 206 2.62 -13.49 27.87
C ASN A 206 3.72 -14.18 27.09
N LEU A 207 3.77 -15.50 27.13
CA LEU A 207 4.80 -16.29 26.46
C LEU A 207 4.22 -17.07 25.29
N LEU A 208 4.97 -17.11 24.18
CA LEU A 208 4.73 -17.97 23.04
C LEU A 208 5.66 -19.18 23.15
N GLY A 209 5.15 -20.26 23.69
CA GLY A 209 5.94 -21.47 23.98
C GLY A 209 5.76 -22.59 22.96
N MET A 210 6.35 -23.75 23.28
CA MET A 210 6.47 -24.90 22.39
C MET A 210 5.13 -25.54 22.02
N SER A 211 4.07 -25.39 22.84
CA SER A 211 2.74 -25.93 22.50
C SER A 211 2.14 -25.30 21.22
N PHE A 212 2.60 -24.12 20.82
CA PHE A 212 2.29 -23.51 19.54
C PHE A 212 3.38 -23.80 18.48
N LEU A 213 4.66 -23.61 18.84
CA LEU A 213 5.76 -23.71 17.89
C LEU A 213 5.88 -25.11 17.25
N ASN A 214 5.61 -26.17 18.02
CA ASN A 214 5.61 -27.56 17.53
C ASN A 214 4.47 -27.90 16.55
N ARG A 215 3.49 -27.00 16.38
CA ARG A 215 2.39 -27.17 15.40
C ARG A 215 2.72 -26.57 14.04
N LEU A 216 3.77 -25.77 13.98
CA LEU A 216 4.22 -25.15 12.75
C LEU A 216 4.95 -26.16 11.85
N ASP A 217 4.87 -25.95 10.54
CA ASP A 217 5.70 -26.72 9.58
C ASP A 217 7.19 -26.52 9.87
N SER A 218 7.58 -25.28 10.16
CA SER A 218 8.92 -24.93 10.59
C SER A 218 8.95 -23.58 11.31
N TRP A 219 9.95 -23.43 12.17
CA TRP A 219 10.32 -22.12 12.72
C TRP A 219 11.83 -22.07 12.90
N GLU A 220 12.42 -20.92 12.68
CA GLU A 220 13.86 -20.70 12.84
C GLU A 220 14.14 -19.28 13.31
N VAL A 221 15.24 -19.12 14.05
CA VAL A 221 15.83 -17.81 14.34
C VAL A 221 17.13 -17.71 13.53
N ARG A 222 17.19 -16.72 12.64
CA ARG A 222 18.36 -16.44 11.84
C ARG A 222 18.79 -14.98 12.03
N GLY A 223 19.89 -14.77 12.76
CA GLY A 223 20.31 -13.42 13.16
C GLY A 223 19.22 -12.72 13.96
N ASP A 224 18.79 -11.55 13.50
CA ASP A 224 17.76 -10.75 14.14
C ASP A 224 16.34 -10.98 13.61
N LYS A 225 16.09 -12.13 12.98
CA LYS A 225 14.78 -12.49 12.44
C LYS A 225 14.30 -13.84 12.97
N LEU A 226 13.06 -13.85 13.44
CA LEU A 226 12.28 -15.05 13.69
C LEU A 226 11.41 -15.30 12.46
N ARG A 227 11.55 -16.47 11.85
CA ARG A 227 10.72 -16.93 10.74
C ARG A 227 9.87 -18.10 11.20
N MET A 228 8.57 -18.03 10.98
CA MET A 228 7.61 -19.09 11.28
C MET A 228 6.82 -19.44 10.03
N ARG A 229 6.59 -20.71 9.78
CA ARG A 229 5.81 -21.22 8.65
C ARG A 229 4.69 -22.10 9.15
N GLY A 230 3.45 -21.75 8.79
CA GLY A 230 2.26 -22.55 9.12
C GLY A 230 2.15 -23.79 8.26
N THR A 231 1.52 -24.83 8.80
CA THR A 231 1.15 -26.06 8.07
C THR A 231 0.17 -25.75 6.91
N PRO A 232 0.13 -26.58 5.87
CA PRO A 232 -0.76 -26.47 4.72
C PRO A 232 -2.24 -26.44 5.08
#